data_70291b9a4032812751150f600ee40231
#
_entry.id   70291b9a4032812751150f600ee40231
#
_cell.length_a   1.000
_cell.length_b   1.000
_cell.length_c   1.000
_cell.angle_alpha   90.00
_cell.angle_beta   90.00
_cell.angle_gamma   90.00
#
_symmetry.space_group_name_H-M   'P 1'
#
loop_
_entity.id
_entity.type
_entity.pdbx_description
1 polymer ?
#
loop_
_entity_poly.entity_id
_entity_poly.type
_entity_poly.pdbx_seq_one_letter_code
_entity_poly.pdbx_strand_id
1 'polypeptide(L)'
;MKNSKPNATLNGAIMVVGGGIAGMQAALDMANSGFFVYLVEKSPAIGGTMAQLDKTFPTNDCSMXIISPKLVEVDRHVNIELLTLSEIKEVNGSQGNFTVSVVQHPRYVDVDKCIA
;
A
#
# COMPACT_ATOMS: atom_id res chain seq x y z
N MET A 1 0.46 15.15 0.67
CA MET A 1 0.29 13.92 1.46
C MET A 1 -1.15 13.66 1.75
N LYS A 2 -1.55 12.40 1.71
CA LYS A 2 -2.93 12.04 1.95
C LYS A 2 -3.30 12.19 3.41
N ASN A 3 -4.55 12.54 3.64
CA ASN A 3 -5.11 12.53 4.98
C ASN A 3 -5.26 11.08 5.45
N SER A 4 -4.73 10.79 6.63
CA SER A 4 -4.73 9.43 7.13
C SER A 4 -6.04 9.03 7.82
N LYS A 5 -6.97 9.95 7.98
CA LYS A 5 -8.20 9.65 8.69
C LYS A 5 -9.23 9.01 7.77
N PRO A 6 -9.90 7.95 8.21
CA PRO A 6 -10.96 7.36 7.39
C PRO A 6 -12.12 8.31 7.20
N ASN A 7 -12.79 8.15 6.06
CA ASN A 7 -14.02 8.86 5.78
C ASN A 7 -15.13 8.31 6.69
N ALA A 8 -16.00 9.19 7.16
CA ALA A 8 -17.08 8.78 8.06
C ALA A 8 -18.06 7.80 7.41
N THR A 9 -18.13 7.76 6.08
CA THR A 9 -19.01 6.83 5.38
C THR A 9 -18.40 5.45 5.17
N LEU A 10 -17.14 5.26 5.53
CA LEU A 10 -16.47 3.98 5.34
C LEU A 10 -16.87 2.98 6.42
N ASN A 11 -16.82 1.70 6.08
CA ASN A 11 -17.27 0.63 6.96
C ASN A 11 -16.26 0.24 8.04
N GLY A 12 -15.05 0.71 7.93
CA GLY A 12 -14.02 0.36 8.87
C GLY A 12 -12.66 0.43 8.22
N ALA A 13 -11.64 0.02 8.94
CA ALA A 13 -10.28 0.09 8.46
C ALA A 13 -9.64 -1.29 8.43
N ILE A 14 -8.81 -1.51 7.42
CA ILE A 14 -8.09 -2.76 7.22
C ILE A 14 -6.62 -2.43 7.04
N MET A 15 -5.75 -3.25 7.60
CA MET A 15 -4.32 -3.11 7.34
C MET A 15 -3.87 -4.23 6.43
N VAL A 16 -3.17 -3.86 5.36
CA VAL A 16 -2.55 -4.80 4.43
C VAL A 16 -1.05 -4.63 4.57
N VAL A 17 -0.34 -5.71 4.81
CA VAL A 17 1.10 -5.66 5.03
C VAL A 17 1.80 -6.25 3.83
N GLY A 18 2.56 -5.39 3.14
CA GLY A 18 3.28 -5.76 1.93
C GLY A 18 2.67 -5.14 0.70
N GLY A 19 3.49 -4.35 0.00
CA GLY A 19 3.04 -3.58 -1.17
C GLY A 19 3.43 -4.18 -2.50
N GLY A 20 3.52 -5.50 -2.59
CA GLY A 20 3.70 -6.17 -3.88
C GLY A 20 2.38 -6.31 -4.60
N ILE A 21 2.37 -7.14 -5.65
CA ILE A 21 1.17 -7.25 -6.49
C ILE A 21 -0.03 -7.79 -5.70
N ALA A 22 0.20 -8.74 -4.81
CA ALA A 22 -0.89 -9.30 -4.02
C ALA A 22 -1.44 -8.28 -3.02
N GLY A 23 -0.54 -7.59 -2.33
CA GLY A 23 -0.97 -6.57 -1.37
C GLY A 23 -1.69 -5.42 -2.02
N MET A 24 -1.20 -4.97 -3.19
CA MET A 24 -1.85 -3.91 -3.91
C MET A 24 -3.25 -4.32 -4.36
N GLN A 25 -3.39 -5.54 -4.87
CA GLN A 25 -4.70 -6.00 -5.31
C GLN A 25 -5.67 -6.13 -4.13
N ALA A 26 -5.18 -6.66 -3.00
CA ALA A 26 -6.01 -6.77 -1.81
C ALA A 26 -6.45 -5.39 -1.32
N ALA A 27 -5.51 -4.43 -1.32
CA ALA A 27 -5.83 -3.07 -0.89
C ALA A 27 -6.88 -2.44 -1.79
N LEU A 28 -6.73 -2.59 -3.10
CA LEU A 28 -7.69 -2.04 -4.05
C LEU A 28 -9.07 -2.67 -3.87
N ASP A 29 -9.11 -3.99 -3.73
CA ASP A 29 -10.39 -4.68 -3.55
C ASP A 29 -11.11 -4.21 -2.30
N MET A 30 -10.37 -4.09 -1.20
CA MET A 30 -10.98 -3.65 0.05
C MET A 30 -11.39 -2.18 0.00
N ALA A 31 -10.55 -1.34 -0.57
CA ALA A 31 -10.86 0.09 -0.67
C ALA A 31 -12.07 0.33 -1.56
N ASN A 32 -12.16 -0.39 -2.66
CA ASN A 32 -13.29 -0.26 -3.56
C ASN A 32 -14.58 -0.83 -2.95
N SER A 33 -14.44 -1.66 -1.92
CA SER A 33 -15.60 -2.22 -1.21
C SER A 33 -16.07 -1.32 -0.06
N GLY A 34 -15.42 -0.19 0.15
CA GLY A 34 -15.87 0.76 1.14
C GLY A 34 -15.11 0.76 2.44
N PHE A 35 -13.96 0.11 2.49
CA PHE A 35 -13.09 0.13 3.68
C PHE A 35 -11.96 1.13 3.48
N PHE A 36 -11.49 1.70 4.58
CA PHE A 36 -10.25 2.45 4.54
C PHE A 36 -9.09 1.48 4.73
N VAL A 37 -8.03 1.63 3.94
CA VAL A 37 -6.94 0.66 3.93
C VAL A 37 -5.63 1.35 4.26
N TYR A 38 -4.90 0.77 5.22
CA TYR A 38 -3.51 1.14 5.47
C TYR A 38 -2.64 0.08 4.80
N LEU A 39 -1.88 0.50 3.80
CA LEU A 39 -0.99 -0.42 3.09
C LEU A 39 0.44 -0.16 3.56
N VAL A 40 1.00 -1.12 4.29
CA VAL A 40 2.31 -0.97 4.93
C VAL A 40 3.37 -1.67 4.09
N GLU A 41 4.42 -0.95 3.74
CA GLU A 41 5.50 -1.48 2.92
C GLU A 41 6.84 -1.07 3.51
N LYS A 42 7.75 -2.04 3.67
CA LYS A 42 9.04 -1.74 4.27
C LYS A 42 10.01 -1.04 3.31
N SER A 43 9.83 -1.25 2.01
CA SER A 43 10.67 -0.59 1.00
C SER A 43 10.26 0.86 0.80
N PRO A 44 11.12 1.67 0.15
CA PRO A 44 10.75 3.06 -0.11
C PRO A 44 9.60 3.22 -1.10
N ALA A 45 9.31 2.18 -1.89
CA ALA A 45 8.28 2.23 -2.90
C ALA A 45 7.51 0.92 -2.94
N ILE A 46 6.30 0.98 -3.47
CA ILE A 46 5.49 -0.22 -3.70
C ILE A 46 5.86 -0.85 -5.03
N GLY A 47 5.39 -2.07 -5.24
CA GLY A 47 5.64 -2.82 -6.47
C GLY A 47 6.21 -4.20 -6.23
N GLY A 48 7.00 -4.35 -5.18
CA GLY A 48 7.53 -5.64 -4.81
C GLY A 48 8.38 -6.29 -5.87
N THR A 49 8.42 -7.60 -5.85
CA THR A 49 9.22 -8.37 -6.79
C THR A 49 8.80 -8.15 -8.24
N MET A 50 7.50 -7.99 -8.47
CA MET A 50 7.02 -7.84 -9.84
C MET A 50 7.55 -6.56 -10.51
N ALA A 51 7.82 -5.53 -9.72
CA ALA A 51 8.40 -4.31 -10.27
C ALA A 51 9.86 -4.52 -10.71
N GLN A 52 10.47 -5.61 -10.28
CA GLN A 52 11.87 -5.92 -10.60
C GLN A 52 12.02 -6.92 -11.73
N LEU A 53 10.93 -7.50 -12.19
CA LEU A 53 10.96 -8.48 -13.27
C LEU A 53 10.89 -7.79 -14.62
N ASP A 54 11.43 -8.45 -15.63
CA ASP A 54 11.27 -8.01 -17.00
C ASP A 54 9.96 -8.54 -17.58
N LYS A 55 9.78 -9.86 -17.50
CA LYS A 55 8.64 -10.54 -18.11
C LYS A 55 8.03 -11.52 -17.13
N THR A 56 6.78 -11.86 -17.36
CA THR A 56 6.10 -12.88 -16.58
C THR A 56 6.09 -14.21 -17.33
N PHE A 57 6.19 -15.28 -16.58
CA PHE A 57 6.15 -16.63 -17.14
C PHE A 57 4.72 -17.16 -16.99
N PRO A 58 4.19 -17.88 -17.96
CA PRO A 58 4.79 -18.33 -19.25
C PRO A 58 4.43 -17.43 -20.44
N THR A 59 3.67 -16.39 -20.20
CA THR A 59 3.10 -15.60 -21.30
C THR A 59 4.07 -14.60 -21.90
N ASN A 60 5.17 -14.32 -21.21
CA ASN A 60 6.14 -13.31 -21.63
C ASN A 60 5.53 -11.90 -21.74
N ASP A 61 4.55 -11.62 -20.91
CA ASP A 61 4.00 -10.28 -20.81
C ASP A 61 4.97 -9.38 -20.07
N CYS A 62 5.00 -8.11 -20.45
CA CYS A 62 5.81 -7.14 -19.73
C CYS A 62 5.26 -6.95 -18.32
N SER A 63 6.10 -7.18 -17.32
CA SER A 63 5.62 -7.11 -15.95
C SER A 63 5.24 -5.69 -15.54
N MET A 64 5.93 -4.67 -16.06
CA MET A 64 5.56 -3.29 -15.78
C MET A 64 4.21 -2.90 -16.37
N UNK A 65 3.99 -3.35 -17.27
CA UNK A 65 2.85 -3.13 -17.89
C UNK A 65 1.73 -3.64 -17.22
N ILE A 66 1.91 -4.64 -16.66
CA ILE A 66 0.83 -5.21 -15.83
C ILE A 66 0.67 -4.43 -14.54
N ILE A 67 1.78 -4.16 -13.88
CA ILE A 67 1.75 -3.60 -12.53
C ILE A 67 1.55 -2.07 -12.51
N SER A 68 1.98 -1.38 -13.55
CA SER A 68 1.95 0.07 -13.58
C SER A 68 0.57 0.69 -13.31
N PRO A 69 -0.49 0.22 -13.95
CA PRO A 69 -1.80 0.79 -13.66
C PRO A 69 -2.20 0.62 -12.20
N LYS A 70 -1.82 -0.50 -11.60
CA LYS A 70 -2.14 -0.74 -10.19
C LYS A 70 -1.35 0.17 -9.26
N LEU A 71 -0.09 0.44 -9.61
CA LEU A 71 0.72 1.37 -8.82
C LEU A 71 0.05 2.75 -8.76
N VAL A 72 -0.39 3.23 -9.91
CA VAL A 72 -1.03 4.54 -9.99
C VAL A 72 -2.35 4.53 -9.25
N GLU A 73 -3.12 3.48 -9.43
CA GLU A 73 -4.43 3.40 -8.79
C GLU A 73 -4.32 3.38 -7.27
N VAL A 74 -3.35 2.61 -6.75
CA VAL A 74 -3.13 2.55 -5.30
C VAL A 74 -2.70 3.91 -4.77
N ASP A 75 -1.76 4.55 -5.47
CA ASP A 75 -1.24 5.83 -5.02
C ASP A 75 -2.32 6.91 -4.97
N ARG A 76 -3.25 6.87 -5.90
CA ARG A 76 -4.27 7.92 -6.03
C ARG A 76 -5.58 7.60 -5.31
N HIS A 77 -5.73 6.40 -4.79
CA HIS A 77 -7.00 6.01 -4.18
C HIS A 77 -7.22 6.77 -2.88
N VAL A 78 -8.39 7.39 -2.76
CA VAL A 78 -8.68 8.21 -1.58
C VAL A 78 -8.84 7.38 -0.30
N ASN A 79 -9.17 6.09 -0.46
CA ASN A 79 -9.38 5.20 0.67
C ASN A 79 -8.16 4.36 1.02
N ILE A 80 -7.01 4.63 0.41
CA ILE A 80 -5.78 3.91 0.72
C ILE A 80 -4.74 4.89 1.22
N GLU A 81 -4.17 4.59 2.37
CA GLU A 81 -3.00 5.32 2.84
C GLU A 81 -1.78 4.44 2.75
N LEU A 82 -0.80 4.89 1.98
CA LEU A 82 0.47 4.20 1.82
C LEU A 82 1.41 4.57 2.96
N LEU A 83 1.94 3.55 3.61
CA LEU A 83 2.96 3.73 4.63
C LEU A 83 4.21 3.00 4.16
N THR A 84 5.06 3.71 3.41
CA THR A 84 6.32 3.15 2.94
C THR A 84 7.43 3.36 3.99
N LEU A 85 8.53 2.67 3.83
CA LEU A 85 9.62 2.70 4.80
C LEU A 85 9.11 2.39 6.20
N SER A 86 8.15 1.48 6.29
CA SER A 86 7.43 1.23 7.54
C SER A 86 7.42 -0.25 7.85
N GLU A 87 7.52 -0.55 9.13
CA GLU A 87 7.52 -1.94 9.60
C GLU A 87 6.53 -2.09 10.73
N ILE A 88 5.90 -3.24 10.80
CA ILE A 88 5.03 -3.59 11.91
C ILE A 88 5.91 -3.93 13.10
N LYS A 89 5.69 -3.25 14.21
CA LYS A 89 6.43 -3.53 15.42
C LYS A 89 5.65 -4.44 16.34
N GLU A 90 4.35 -4.22 16.46
CA GLU A 90 3.55 -4.95 17.43
C GLU A 90 2.11 -4.95 17.02
N VAL A 91 1.44 -6.07 17.23
CA VAL A 91 0.01 -6.19 16.97
C VAL A 91 -0.66 -6.69 18.26
N ASN A 92 -1.64 -5.94 18.73
CA ASN A 92 -2.38 -6.31 19.93
C ASN A 92 -3.88 -6.29 19.66
N GLY A 93 -4.62 -6.98 20.48
CA GLY A 93 -6.06 -6.96 20.40
C GLY A 93 -6.62 -8.26 19.88
N SER A 94 -7.84 -8.19 19.42
CA SER A 94 -8.56 -9.37 18.95
C SER A 94 -9.35 -9.00 17.70
N GLN A 95 -10.00 -9.99 17.14
CA GLN A 95 -10.76 -9.81 15.91
C GLN A 95 -11.71 -8.62 16.03
N GLY A 96 -11.61 -7.73 15.08
CA GLY A 96 -12.44 -6.53 15.02
C GLY A 96 -11.94 -5.37 15.85
N ASN A 97 -10.87 -5.57 16.63
CA ASN A 97 -10.39 -4.52 17.51
C ASN A 97 -8.88 -4.65 17.72
N PHE A 98 -8.14 -4.43 16.63
CA PHE A 98 -6.68 -4.52 16.67
C PHE A 98 -6.05 -3.15 16.88
N THR A 99 -4.96 -3.13 17.63
CA THR A 99 -4.09 -1.96 17.74
C THR A 99 -2.71 -2.37 17.22
N VAL A 100 -2.21 -1.63 16.24
CA VAL A 100 -0.96 -1.97 15.57
C VAL A 100 0.02 -0.83 15.71
N SER A 101 1.23 -1.15 16.16
CA SER A 101 2.32 -0.19 16.24
C SER A 101 3.19 -0.33 15.00
N VAL A 102 3.40 0.78 14.31
CA VAL A 102 4.16 0.82 13.08
C VAL A 102 5.32 1.78 13.25
N VAL A 103 6.53 1.33 12.88
CA VAL A 103 7.70 2.17 12.88
C VAL A 103 7.93 2.66 11.47
N GLN A 104 7.92 3.97 11.27
CA GLN A 104 8.19 4.56 9.97
C GLN A 104 9.59 5.17 9.99
N HIS A 105 10.44 4.68 9.10
CA HIS A 105 11.83 5.14 9.03
C HIS A 105 11.92 6.42 8.20
N PRO A 106 12.93 7.24 8.45
CA PRO A 106 13.05 8.51 7.73
C PRO A 106 13.38 8.29 6.25
N ARG A 107 12.84 9.18 5.43
CA ARG A 107 13.06 9.12 3.99
C ARG A 107 14.24 9.98 3.55
N TYR A 108 14.57 11.00 4.32
CA TYR A 108 15.66 11.94 4.04
C TYR A 108 15.42 12.80 2.79
N VAL A 109 14.27 12.66 2.17
CA VAL A 109 13.89 13.46 1.02
C VAL A 109 12.51 14.05 1.29
N ASP A 110 12.38 15.35 1.10
CA ASP A 110 11.08 16.01 1.26
C ASP A 110 10.26 15.71 0.01
N VAL A 111 9.27 14.83 0.15
CA VAL A 111 8.50 14.37 -0.99
C VAL A 111 7.66 15.48 -1.61
N ASP A 112 7.33 16.50 -0.82
CA ASP A 112 6.53 17.61 -1.34
C ASP A 112 7.35 18.56 -2.20
N LYS A 113 8.68 18.47 -2.11
CA LYS A 113 9.57 19.32 -2.89
C LYS A 113 10.31 18.56 -3.98
N CYS A 114 10.27 17.24 -3.92
CA CYS A 114 11.00 16.42 -4.87
C CYS A 114 10.32 16.46 -6.23
N ILE A 115 11.12 16.62 -7.29
CA ILE A 115 10.58 16.70 -8.65
C ILE A 115 10.90 15.44 -9.46
N ALA A 116 11.59 14.46 -8.90
CA ALA A 116 11.96 13.24 -9.64
C ALA A 116 11.10 12.06 -9.26
#